data_8b2e1491237cce81e0c26ed85d3f1dc2
#
_entry.id   8b2e1491237cce81e0c26ed85d3f1dc2
#
_cell.length_a   1.000
_cell.length_b   1.000
_cell.length_c   1.000
_cell.angle_alpha   90.00
_cell.angle_beta   90.00
_cell.angle_gamma   90.00
#
_symmetry.space_group_name_H-M   'P 1'
#
loop_
_entity.id
_entity.type
_entity.pdbx_description
1 polymer ?
#
loop_
_entity_poly.entity_id
_entity_poly.type
_entity_poly.pdbx_seq_one_letter_code
_entity_poly.pdbx_strand_id
1 'polypeptide(L)'
;STIVVLFIIPMWMNFLLRTIAWMSLLEDNGLINAFLEWIGIGRKHLMYNQSAVLLGMVYNFLPFMVFPIYTSLSKLDPKLGEAAQDLGCNVWHILFRVLVPLTGPGIATGITQVFVPAVSTFIISRMLGGGSNLLIGDLIELQFLGNSYNLNLGSAMSLVLMVIVLLCMSFTSSFDESEMEGVM
;
A
#
# COMPACT_ATOMS: atom_id res chain seq x y z
N SER A 1 7.56 -15.67 -12.08
CA SER A 1 6.40 -15.54 -12.96
C SER A 1 6.34 -14.13 -13.55
N THR A 2 5.94 -14.02 -14.81
CA THR A 2 5.91 -12.77 -15.59
C THR A 2 5.07 -11.67 -14.93
N ILE A 3 4.01 -12.06 -14.22
CA ILE A 3 3.10 -11.14 -13.53
C ILE A 3 3.83 -10.33 -12.44
N VAL A 4 4.67 -10.98 -11.64
CA VAL A 4 5.42 -10.31 -10.56
C VAL A 4 6.43 -9.31 -11.13
N VAL A 5 7.09 -9.65 -12.22
CA VAL A 5 8.00 -8.75 -12.93
C VAL A 5 7.26 -7.49 -13.39
N LEU A 6 6.03 -7.63 -13.89
CA LEU A 6 5.19 -6.53 -14.34
C LEU A 6 4.82 -5.56 -13.21
N PHE A 7 4.67 -6.06 -11.96
CA PHE A 7 4.47 -5.23 -10.78
C PHE A 7 5.75 -4.55 -10.28
N ILE A 8 6.93 -5.17 -10.54
CA ILE A 8 8.22 -4.62 -10.10
C ILE A 8 8.74 -3.53 -11.05
N ILE A 9 8.47 -3.63 -12.36
CA ILE A 9 8.93 -2.63 -13.34
C ILE A 9 8.60 -1.19 -12.95
N PRO A 10 7.36 -0.86 -12.51
CA PRO A 10 7.03 0.49 -12.07
C PRO A 10 7.83 0.97 -10.84
N MET A 11 8.36 0.05 -10.02
CA MET A 11 9.17 0.43 -8.85
C MET A 11 10.52 1.04 -9.23
N TRP A 12 11.05 0.73 -10.41
CA TRP A 12 12.31 1.31 -10.92
C TRP A 12 12.16 2.76 -11.36
N MET A 13 10.91 3.20 -11.55
CA MET A 13 10.64 4.62 -11.81
C MET A 13 10.69 5.42 -10.50
N ASN A 14 11.16 6.66 -10.61
CA ASN A 14 11.16 7.59 -9.50
C ASN A 14 9.74 7.78 -8.95
N PHE A 15 9.61 7.77 -7.63
CA PHE A 15 8.34 7.93 -6.90
C PHE A 15 7.59 9.22 -7.29
N LEU A 16 8.32 10.34 -7.42
CA LEU A 16 7.73 11.62 -7.82
C LEU A 16 7.18 11.58 -9.24
N LEU A 17 7.92 10.99 -10.19
CA LEU A 17 7.46 10.85 -11.57
C LEU A 17 6.18 10.04 -11.66
N ARG A 18 6.06 8.97 -10.88
CA ARG A 18 4.82 8.17 -10.81
C ARG A 18 3.66 8.98 -10.27
N THR A 19 3.89 9.77 -9.23
CA THR A 19 2.84 10.61 -8.63
C THR A 19 2.41 11.72 -9.61
N ILE A 20 3.35 12.35 -10.32
CA ILE A 20 3.06 13.35 -11.37
C ILE A 20 2.28 12.71 -12.52
N ALA A 21 2.64 11.49 -12.93
CA ALA A 21 1.90 10.78 -13.98
C ALA A 21 0.43 10.55 -13.56
N TRP A 22 0.17 10.17 -12.29
CA TRP A 22 -1.19 10.07 -11.78
C TRP A 22 -1.91 11.41 -11.74
N MET A 23 -1.23 12.51 -11.39
CA MET A 23 -1.83 13.85 -11.49
C MET A 23 -2.30 14.12 -12.92
N SER A 24 -1.43 13.93 -13.90
CA SER A 24 -1.76 14.17 -15.33
C SER A 24 -2.90 13.29 -15.83
N LEU A 25 -3.03 12.06 -15.31
CA LEU A 25 -4.12 11.15 -15.66
C LEU A 25 -5.46 11.57 -15.06
N LEU A 26 -5.44 12.07 -13.81
CA LEU A 26 -6.63 12.44 -13.03
C LEU A 26 -7.08 13.89 -13.28
N GLU A 27 -6.29 14.71 -13.95
CA GLU A 27 -6.62 16.10 -14.28
C GLU A 27 -7.95 16.19 -15.05
N ASP A 28 -8.61 17.34 -14.97
CA ASP A 28 -9.91 17.56 -15.63
C ASP A 28 -9.85 17.38 -17.15
N ASN A 29 -8.67 17.65 -17.76
CA ASN A 29 -8.37 17.39 -19.16
C ASN A 29 -7.52 16.11 -19.37
N GLY A 30 -7.38 15.29 -18.33
CA GLY A 30 -6.56 14.06 -18.37
C GLY A 30 -7.21 12.93 -19.16
N LEU A 31 -6.42 11.88 -19.40
CA LEU A 31 -6.85 10.72 -20.20
C LEU A 31 -8.06 9.99 -19.60
N ILE A 32 -8.16 9.94 -18.27
CA ILE A 32 -9.28 9.28 -17.59
C ILE A 32 -10.59 10.05 -17.85
N ASN A 33 -10.58 11.38 -17.77
CA ASN A 33 -11.75 12.20 -18.07
C ASN A 33 -12.11 12.17 -19.56
N ALA A 34 -11.12 12.13 -20.46
CA ALA A 34 -11.36 11.94 -21.90
C ALA A 34 -12.06 10.58 -22.17
N PHE A 35 -11.63 9.53 -21.49
CA PHE A 35 -12.26 8.22 -21.59
C PHE A 35 -13.68 8.19 -21.00
N LEU A 36 -13.92 8.84 -19.86
CA LEU A 36 -15.25 8.97 -19.26
C LEU A 36 -16.22 9.74 -20.16
N GLU A 37 -15.73 10.79 -20.82
CA GLU A 37 -16.51 11.56 -21.79
C GLU A 37 -16.88 10.71 -23.02
N TRP A 38 -15.93 9.91 -23.52
CA TRP A 38 -16.16 9.01 -24.64
C TRP A 38 -17.22 7.93 -24.35
N ILE A 39 -17.30 7.43 -23.11
CA ILE A 39 -18.33 6.47 -22.66
C ILE A 39 -19.68 7.16 -22.38
N GLY A 40 -19.75 8.51 -22.37
CA GLY A 40 -20.98 9.24 -22.13
C GLY A 40 -21.29 9.52 -20.64
N ILE A 41 -20.34 9.28 -19.72
CA ILE A 41 -20.51 9.56 -18.27
C ILE A 41 -20.28 11.04 -17.96
N GLY A 42 -19.58 11.78 -18.86
CA GLY A 42 -19.19 13.16 -18.67
C GLY A 42 -17.94 13.30 -17.80
N ARG A 43 -17.36 14.51 -17.77
CA ARG A 43 -16.16 14.83 -17.00
C ARG A 43 -16.47 14.89 -15.51
N LYS A 44 -15.57 14.38 -14.68
CA LYS A 44 -15.65 14.39 -13.22
C LYS A 44 -14.39 15.02 -12.65
N HIS A 45 -14.56 15.78 -11.57
CA HIS A 45 -13.43 16.31 -10.80
C HIS A 45 -12.82 15.19 -9.96
N LEU A 46 -11.77 14.55 -10.52
CA LEU A 46 -11.12 13.37 -9.92
C LEU A 46 -9.92 13.73 -9.03
N MET A 47 -9.37 14.96 -9.19
CA MET A 47 -8.26 15.48 -8.40
C MET A 47 -8.70 16.14 -7.10
N TYR A 48 -7.75 16.38 -6.21
CA TYR A 48 -7.90 17.13 -4.95
C TYR A 48 -8.98 16.58 -4.01
N ASN A 49 -9.15 15.26 -4.02
CA ASN A 49 -10.06 14.55 -3.13
C ASN A 49 -9.39 13.35 -2.46
N GLN A 50 -10.02 12.83 -1.41
CA GLN A 50 -9.51 11.69 -0.66
C GLN A 50 -9.35 10.43 -1.52
N SER A 51 -10.22 10.24 -2.52
CA SER A 51 -10.15 9.08 -3.41
C SER A 51 -8.90 9.11 -4.30
N ALA A 52 -8.49 10.30 -4.79
CA ALA A 52 -7.25 10.47 -5.54
C ALA A 52 -6.02 10.14 -4.69
N VAL A 53 -6.00 10.59 -3.42
CA VAL A 53 -4.92 10.27 -2.48
C VAL A 53 -4.85 8.77 -2.23
N LEU A 54 -5.97 8.11 -1.93
CA LEU A 54 -6.04 6.67 -1.71
C LEU A 54 -5.56 5.89 -2.94
N LEU A 55 -6.00 6.27 -4.13
CA LEU A 55 -5.58 5.64 -5.38
C LEU A 55 -4.06 5.77 -5.58
N GLY A 56 -3.51 6.96 -5.36
CA GLY A 56 -2.08 7.20 -5.43
C GLY A 56 -1.28 6.39 -4.41
N MET A 57 -1.78 6.27 -3.17
CA MET A 57 -1.17 5.46 -2.12
C MET A 57 -1.21 3.96 -2.46
N VAL A 58 -2.38 3.45 -2.86
CA VAL A 58 -2.53 2.05 -3.25
C VAL A 58 -1.58 1.71 -4.40
N TYR A 59 -1.55 2.50 -5.45
CA TYR A 59 -0.67 2.25 -6.59
C TYR A 59 0.81 2.25 -6.20
N ASN A 60 1.25 3.23 -5.40
CA ASN A 60 2.66 3.35 -5.02
C ASN A 60 3.10 2.26 -4.04
N PHE A 61 2.22 1.80 -3.14
CA PHE A 61 2.56 0.84 -2.09
C PHE A 61 2.13 -0.60 -2.39
N LEU A 62 1.32 -0.83 -3.42
CA LEU A 62 0.86 -2.15 -3.84
C LEU A 62 2.00 -3.17 -4.05
N PRO A 63 3.13 -2.83 -4.68
CA PRO A 63 4.23 -3.78 -4.84
C PRO A 63 4.82 -4.26 -3.51
N PHE A 64 4.86 -3.40 -2.48
CA PHE A 64 5.33 -3.76 -1.14
C PHE A 64 4.42 -4.78 -0.45
N MET A 65 3.15 -4.84 -0.82
CA MET A 65 2.22 -5.87 -0.33
C MET A 65 2.30 -7.15 -1.16
N VAL A 66 2.38 -7.02 -2.49
CA VAL A 66 2.38 -8.16 -3.41
C VAL A 66 3.63 -9.01 -3.25
N PHE A 67 4.79 -8.40 -3.05
CA PHE A 67 6.08 -9.12 -3.02
C PHE A 67 6.19 -10.09 -1.83
N PRO A 68 5.93 -9.71 -0.57
CA PRO A 68 5.97 -10.64 0.56
C PRO A 68 4.94 -11.78 0.45
N ILE A 69 3.72 -11.46 -0.01
CA ILE A 69 2.68 -12.48 -0.23
C ILE A 69 3.13 -13.47 -1.29
N TYR A 70 3.66 -13.00 -2.41
CA TYR A 70 4.17 -13.86 -3.46
C TYR A 70 5.33 -14.75 -2.97
N THR A 71 6.24 -14.17 -2.19
CA THR A 71 7.39 -14.90 -1.63
C THR A 71 6.93 -15.99 -0.66
N SER A 72 5.96 -15.69 0.20
CA SER A 72 5.36 -16.67 1.11
C SER A 72 4.64 -17.77 0.34
N LEU A 73 3.81 -17.40 -0.63
CA LEU A 73 3.08 -18.35 -1.47
C LEU A 73 4.02 -19.28 -2.27
N SER A 74 5.14 -18.76 -2.78
CA SER A 74 6.09 -19.54 -3.58
C SER A 74 6.90 -20.55 -2.77
N LYS A 75 6.90 -20.45 -1.43
CA LYS A 75 7.50 -21.42 -0.51
C LYS A 75 6.59 -22.59 -0.18
N LEU A 76 5.28 -22.47 -0.46
CA LEU A 76 4.33 -23.54 -0.17
C LEU A 76 4.50 -24.71 -1.16
N ASP A 77 4.38 -25.95 -0.65
CA ASP A 77 4.37 -27.13 -1.50
C ASP A 77 3.10 -27.16 -2.39
N PRO A 78 3.24 -27.22 -3.71
CA PRO A 78 2.09 -27.33 -4.62
C PRO A 78 1.16 -28.49 -4.31
N LYS A 79 1.69 -29.58 -3.72
CA LYS A 79 0.93 -30.77 -3.32
C LYS A 79 -0.17 -30.47 -2.30
N LEU A 80 -0.04 -29.40 -1.50
CA LEU A 80 -1.11 -28.98 -0.58
C LEU A 80 -2.40 -28.61 -1.31
N GLY A 81 -2.28 -27.95 -2.46
CA GLY A 81 -3.42 -27.62 -3.29
C GLY A 81 -4.03 -28.87 -3.96
N GLU A 82 -3.21 -29.81 -4.42
CA GLU A 82 -3.64 -31.09 -5.02
C GLU A 82 -4.36 -31.96 -3.99
N ALA A 83 -3.81 -32.13 -2.81
CA ALA A 83 -4.44 -32.89 -1.72
C ALA A 83 -5.80 -32.31 -1.30
N ALA A 84 -5.90 -30.96 -1.25
CA ALA A 84 -7.19 -30.32 -0.97
C ALA A 84 -8.22 -30.54 -2.08
N GLN A 85 -7.78 -30.62 -3.35
CA GLN A 85 -8.67 -30.95 -4.48
C GLN A 85 -9.15 -32.40 -4.41
N ASP A 86 -8.29 -33.33 -4.06
CA ASP A 86 -8.62 -34.76 -3.88
C ASP A 86 -9.67 -34.96 -2.76
N LEU A 87 -9.67 -34.09 -1.76
CA LEU A 87 -10.69 -34.02 -0.70
C LEU A 87 -11.99 -33.32 -1.14
N GLY A 88 -12.12 -32.96 -2.43
CA GLY A 88 -13.33 -32.35 -2.99
C GLY A 88 -13.46 -30.83 -2.72
N CYS A 89 -12.40 -30.16 -2.31
CA CYS A 89 -12.42 -28.71 -2.11
C CYS A 89 -12.50 -27.95 -3.43
N ASN A 90 -13.43 -26.97 -3.48
CA ASN A 90 -13.49 -26.03 -4.60
C ASN A 90 -12.32 -25.01 -4.51
N VAL A 91 -11.93 -24.42 -5.63
CA VAL A 91 -10.84 -23.42 -5.75
C VAL A 91 -10.95 -22.32 -4.71
N TRP A 92 -12.16 -21.82 -4.43
CA TRP A 92 -12.40 -20.80 -3.39
C TRP A 92 -12.14 -21.31 -1.97
N HIS A 93 -12.46 -22.59 -1.68
CA HIS A 93 -12.12 -23.20 -0.39
C HIS A 93 -10.61 -23.37 -0.22
N ILE A 94 -9.92 -23.79 -1.27
CA ILE A 94 -8.45 -23.90 -1.26
C ILE A 94 -7.82 -22.54 -1.02
N LEU A 95 -8.27 -21.52 -1.73
CA LEU A 95 -7.75 -20.15 -1.57
C LEU A 95 -7.92 -19.65 -0.14
N PHE A 96 -9.16 -19.62 0.38
CA PHE A 96 -9.45 -18.98 1.66
C PHE A 96 -9.17 -19.84 2.89
N ARG A 97 -9.23 -21.16 2.79
CA ARG A 97 -9.02 -22.07 3.94
C ARG A 97 -7.64 -22.72 4.00
N VAL A 98 -6.91 -22.75 2.89
CA VAL A 98 -5.58 -23.38 2.83
C VAL A 98 -4.51 -22.32 2.55
N LEU A 99 -4.58 -21.65 1.39
CA LEU A 99 -3.52 -20.76 0.94
C LEU A 99 -3.43 -19.47 1.77
N VAL A 100 -4.55 -18.79 2.03
CA VAL A 100 -4.56 -17.53 2.79
C VAL A 100 -4.03 -17.72 4.20
N PRO A 101 -4.47 -18.72 5.00
CA PRO A 101 -3.88 -18.94 6.32
C PRO A 101 -2.39 -19.27 6.28
N LEU A 102 -1.96 -20.12 5.36
CA LEU A 102 -0.55 -20.52 5.22
C LEU A 102 0.34 -19.38 4.71
N THR A 103 -0.21 -18.36 4.06
CA THR A 103 0.51 -17.14 3.66
C THR A 103 0.41 -16.02 4.69
N GLY A 104 -0.15 -16.27 5.86
CA GLY A 104 -0.30 -15.32 6.98
C GLY A 104 0.96 -14.53 7.29
N PRO A 105 2.14 -15.17 7.47
CA PRO A 105 3.40 -14.48 7.69
C PRO A 105 3.75 -13.47 6.56
N GLY A 106 3.55 -13.87 5.32
CA GLY A 106 3.76 -12.98 4.17
C GLY A 106 2.78 -11.80 4.14
N ILE A 107 1.55 -12.00 4.57
CA ILE A 107 0.54 -10.93 4.69
C ILE A 107 0.94 -9.96 5.80
N ALA A 108 1.35 -10.45 6.97
CA ALA A 108 1.79 -9.64 8.11
C ALA A 108 3.00 -8.78 7.72
N THR A 109 4.01 -9.38 7.10
CA THR A 109 5.20 -8.68 6.57
C THR A 109 4.80 -7.61 5.55
N GLY A 110 3.88 -7.91 4.63
CA GLY A 110 3.37 -6.97 3.63
C GLY A 110 2.65 -5.79 4.26
N ILE A 111 1.80 -6.02 5.25
CA ILE A 111 1.10 -4.96 6.00
C ILE A 111 2.13 -4.01 6.63
N THR A 112 3.14 -4.54 7.30
CA THR A 112 4.20 -3.73 7.94
C THR A 112 4.97 -2.91 6.91
N GLN A 113 5.36 -3.52 5.79
CA GLN A 113 6.09 -2.84 4.71
C GLN A 113 5.29 -1.73 4.03
N VAL A 114 3.98 -1.84 3.98
CA VAL A 114 3.08 -0.80 3.45
C VAL A 114 2.79 0.27 4.49
N PHE A 115 2.56 -0.14 5.75
CA PHE A 115 2.15 0.77 6.83
C PHE A 115 3.18 1.87 7.10
N VAL A 116 4.45 1.52 7.22
CA VAL A 116 5.53 2.46 7.55
C VAL A 116 5.62 3.63 6.54
N PRO A 117 5.77 3.39 5.23
CA PRO A 117 5.82 4.49 4.27
C PRO A 117 4.46 5.17 4.06
N ALA A 118 3.34 4.46 4.25
CA ALA A 118 2.01 5.05 4.08
C ALA A 118 1.70 6.09 5.16
N VAL A 119 2.07 5.83 6.42
CA VAL A 119 1.83 6.75 7.54
C VAL A 119 2.76 7.96 7.47
N SER A 120 4.00 7.79 6.99
CA SER A 120 4.99 8.86 6.90
C SER A 120 4.92 9.67 5.60
N THR A 121 4.09 9.25 4.62
CA THR A 121 4.00 9.98 3.34
C THR A 121 3.29 11.32 3.50
N PHE A 122 3.77 12.33 2.79
CA PHE A 122 3.15 13.66 2.66
C PHE A 122 3.08 14.11 1.20
N ILE A 123 3.92 13.56 0.32
CA ILE A 123 4.00 13.99 -1.07
C ILE A 123 2.72 13.63 -1.84
N ILE A 124 2.20 12.42 -1.63
CA ILE A 124 0.99 11.96 -2.35
C ILE A 124 -0.23 12.79 -1.94
N SER A 125 -0.43 13.02 -0.64
CA SER A 125 -1.55 13.83 -0.13
C SER A 125 -1.46 15.27 -0.61
N ARG A 126 -0.28 15.85 -0.66
CA ARG A 126 -0.07 17.21 -1.15
C ARG A 126 -0.34 17.34 -2.64
N MET A 127 0.17 16.42 -3.44
CA MET A 127 0.05 16.46 -4.90
C MET A 127 -1.34 16.07 -5.39
N LEU A 128 -1.92 14.99 -4.87
CA LEU A 128 -3.21 14.46 -5.32
C LEU A 128 -4.38 15.00 -4.48
N GLY A 129 -4.14 15.32 -3.21
CA GLY A 129 -5.16 15.85 -2.29
C GLY A 129 -5.26 17.36 -2.25
N GLY A 130 -4.33 18.10 -2.88
CA GLY A 130 -4.37 19.55 -2.96
C GLY A 130 -4.34 20.28 -1.61
N GLY A 131 -3.85 19.62 -0.55
CA GLY A 131 -3.78 20.18 0.81
C GLY A 131 -5.11 20.21 1.58
N SER A 132 -6.19 19.70 1.00
CA SER A 132 -7.50 19.61 1.68
C SER A 132 -7.58 18.40 2.64
N ASN A 133 -6.82 17.35 2.38
CA ASN A 133 -6.77 16.14 3.16
C ASN A 133 -5.36 15.96 3.74
N LEU A 134 -5.13 16.53 4.92
CA LEU A 134 -3.84 16.44 5.60
C LEU A 134 -3.68 15.08 6.28
N LEU A 135 -2.60 14.38 5.95
CA LEU A 135 -2.14 13.19 6.66
C LEU A 135 -1.19 13.60 7.79
N ILE A 136 -0.85 12.64 8.66
CA ILE A 136 0.09 12.91 9.78
C ILE A 136 1.47 13.36 9.24
N GLY A 137 1.92 12.78 8.13
CA GLY A 137 3.15 13.21 7.47
C GLY A 137 3.13 14.67 7.01
N ASP A 138 1.99 15.15 6.46
CA ASP A 138 1.79 16.56 6.09
C ASP A 138 1.85 17.48 7.31
N LEU A 139 1.20 17.09 8.42
CA LEU A 139 1.19 17.88 9.64
C LEU A 139 2.60 18.05 10.23
N ILE A 140 3.39 16.98 10.20
CA ILE A 140 4.78 17.02 10.65
C ILE A 140 5.60 17.92 9.72
N GLU A 141 5.48 17.75 8.41
CA GLU A 141 6.22 18.55 7.43
C GLU A 141 5.89 20.05 7.56
N LEU A 142 4.62 20.40 7.78
CA LEU A 142 4.19 21.78 8.00
C LEU A 142 4.85 22.44 9.23
N GLN A 143 5.20 21.66 10.28
CA GLN A 143 5.89 22.18 11.44
C GLN A 143 7.39 22.47 11.16
N PHE A 144 7.99 21.77 10.19
CA PHE A 144 9.39 21.97 9.82
C PHE A 144 9.59 22.97 8.69
N LEU A 145 8.70 22.95 7.69
CA LEU A 145 8.85 23.69 6.43
C LEU A 145 7.70 24.66 6.14
N GLY A 146 6.63 24.63 6.93
CA GLY A 146 5.43 25.45 6.72
C GLY A 146 5.48 26.80 7.38
N ASN A 147 4.43 27.61 7.17
CA ASN A 147 4.25 28.92 7.79
C ASN A 147 4.06 28.87 9.32
N SER A 148 3.70 27.71 9.86
CA SER A 148 3.53 27.46 11.31
C SER A 148 4.78 26.87 11.94
N TYR A 149 5.96 27.26 11.45
CA TYR A 149 7.25 26.72 11.86
C TYR A 149 7.40 26.60 13.40
N ASN A 150 7.36 25.38 13.90
CA ASN A 150 7.56 25.05 15.29
C ASN A 150 8.34 23.74 15.41
N LEU A 151 9.67 23.89 15.54
CA LEU A 151 10.60 22.75 15.59
C LEU A 151 10.30 21.80 16.75
N ASN A 152 9.90 22.36 17.90
CA ASN A 152 9.63 21.56 19.10
C ASN A 152 8.39 20.68 18.91
N LEU A 153 7.33 21.24 18.32
CA LEU A 153 6.10 20.51 18.03
C LEU A 153 6.34 19.46 16.93
N GLY A 154 7.03 19.82 15.85
CA GLY A 154 7.39 18.90 14.77
C GLY A 154 8.23 17.72 15.29
N SER A 155 9.22 17.98 16.13
CA SER A 155 10.05 16.93 16.74
C SER A 155 9.22 16.02 17.66
N ALA A 156 8.33 16.59 18.49
CA ALA A 156 7.45 15.82 19.36
C ALA A 156 6.51 14.90 18.55
N MET A 157 5.89 15.43 17.51
CA MET A 157 5.01 14.64 16.62
C MET A 157 5.78 13.50 15.91
N SER A 158 6.99 13.79 15.44
CA SER A 158 7.85 12.79 14.79
C SER A 158 8.26 11.68 15.76
N LEU A 159 8.59 12.02 17.03
CA LEU A 159 8.91 11.04 18.07
C LEU A 159 7.70 10.15 18.39
N VAL A 160 6.52 10.74 18.55
CA VAL A 160 5.28 9.98 18.80
C VAL A 160 5.00 9.04 17.63
N LEU A 161 5.11 9.54 16.40
CA LEU A 161 4.90 8.72 15.20
C LEU A 161 5.92 7.56 15.15
N MET A 162 7.20 7.83 15.44
CA MET A 162 8.23 6.80 15.50
C MET A 162 7.91 5.72 16.52
N VAL A 163 7.46 6.09 17.72
CA VAL A 163 7.06 5.11 18.75
C VAL A 163 5.88 4.27 18.29
N ILE A 164 4.86 4.88 17.68
CA ILE A 164 3.70 4.16 17.15
C ILE A 164 4.14 3.15 16.07
N VAL A 165 4.99 3.58 15.13
CA VAL A 165 5.51 2.72 14.06
C VAL A 165 6.30 1.55 14.64
N LEU A 166 7.19 1.79 15.61
CA LEU A 166 7.97 0.74 16.26
C LEU A 166 7.09 -0.25 17.01
N LEU A 167 6.06 0.23 17.73
CA LEU A 167 5.09 -0.65 18.39
C LEU A 167 4.31 -1.52 17.39
N CYS A 168 3.85 -0.93 16.28
CA CYS A 168 3.17 -1.69 15.24
C CYS A 168 4.10 -2.74 14.60
N MET A 169 5.36 -2.40 14.34
CA MET A 169 6.34 -3.34 13.80
C MET A 169 6.64 -4.47 14.78
N SER A 170 6.83 -4.16 16.07
CA SER A 170 7.06 -5.16 17.12
C SER A 170 5.87 -6.12 17.25
N PHE A 171 4.65 -5.58 17.19
CA PHE A 171 3.44 -6.41 17.23
C PHE A 171 3.35 -7.34 16.03
N THR A 172 3.66 -6.86 14.83
CA THR A 172 3.59 -7.66 13.60
C THR A 172 4.68 -8.74 13.58
N SER A 173 5.90 -8.44 14.06
CA SER A 173 6.98 -9.44 14.14
C SER A 173 6.69 -10.56 15.14
N SER A 174 6.01 -10.25 16.24
CA SER A 174 5.59 -11.28 17.21
C SER A 174 4.56 -12.25 16.64
N PHE A 175 3.71 -11.81 15.72
CA PHE A 175 2.81 -12.70 14.98
C PHE A 175 3.57 -13.61 13.99
N ASP A 176 4.60 -13.09 13.35
CA ASP A 176 5.42 -13.83 12.37
C ASP A 176 6.20 -14.98 13.07
N GLU A 177 6.74 -14.74 14.27
CA GLU A 177 7.45 -15.74 15.07
C GLU A 177 6.51 -16.81 15.63
N SER A 178 5.34 -16.43 16.15
CA SER A 178 4.39 -17.38 16.74
C SER A 178 3.77 -18.34 15.72
N GLU A 179 3.60 -17.93 14.45
CA GLU A 179 3.12 -18.81 13.38
C GLU A 179 4.23 -19.75 12.88
N MET A 180 5.49 -19.34 12.90
CA MET A 180 6.60 -20.23 12.52
C MET A 180 6.85 -21.34 13.56
N GLU A 181 6.64 -21.08 14.85
CA GLU A 181 6.74 -22.11 15.90
C GLU A 181 5.56 -23.11 15.87
N GLY A 182 4.39 -22.69 15.39
CA GLY A 182 3.20 -23.55 15.27
C GLY A 182 3.20 -24.52 14.09
N VAL A 183 4.17 -24.41 13.17
CA VAL A 183 4.29 -25.24 11.95
C VAL A 183 5.42 -26.26 12.04
N MET A 184 6.26 -26.20 13.09
CA MET A 184 7.25 -27.23 13.40
C MET A 184 6.69 -28.27 14.36
#